data_01432febbecc7095a54c9870fdb2c3b2
#
_entry.id   01432febbecc7095a54c9870fdb2c3b2
#
_cell.length_a   1.000
_cell.length_b   1.000
_cell.length_c   1.000
_cell.angle_alpha   90.00
_cell.angle_beta   90.00
_cell.angle_gamma   90.00
#
_symmetry.space_group_name_H-M   'P 1'
#
loop_
_entity.id
_entity.type
_entity.pdbx_description
1 polymer ?
#
loop_
_entity_poly.entity_id
_entity_poly.type
_entity_poly.pdbx_seq_one_letter_code
_entity_poly.pdbx_strand_id
1 'polypeptide(L)'
;MLNSLKGLLSRKNDVPSPTVISLGQVWVDIMMDIDAIPQPGGFAVANHTMPSVGGSFRVMQAASRIGAATKHAGVIGNGPWASLIRKALNDNGIEHIGQDRIDADSGFRLVLNDSERKTFVATYGAESQGNENTFDCVEPGEGDVVHISANTLMDHSASGIDAFLHRTASDPTTRDYSIVLNPTNTLHMVSDHLLEDLVLVQPIWSCNR
;
A
#
# COMPACT_ATOMS: atom_id res chain seq x y z
N MET A 1 24.66 -45.61 -11.72
CA MET A 1 24.98 -44.66 -10.65
C MET A 1 24.71 -43.19 -10.97
N LEU A 2 24.59 -42.76 -12.24
CA LEU A 2 24.32 -41.37 -12.57
C LEU A 2 22.85 -40.91 -12.43
N ASN A 3 21.90 -41.85 -12.41
CA ASN A 3 20.46 -41.53 -12.26
C ASN A 3 20.00 -41.27 -10.82
N SER A 4 20.80 -41.63 -9.83
CA SER A 4 20.47 -41.42 -8.41
C SER A 4 20.80 -40.00 -7.93
N LEU A 5 21.73 -39.31 -8.61
CA LEU A 5 22.12 -37.94 -8.27
C LEU A 5 21.16 -36.87 -8.83
N LYS A 6 20.44 -37.18 -9.91
CA LYS A 6 19.43 -36.29 -10.45
C LYS A 6 18.18 -36.16 -9.56
N GLY A 7 17.88 -37.21 -8.77
CA GLY A 7 16.77 -37.20 -7.82
C GLY A 7 17.03 -36.40 -6.55
N LEU A 8 18.31 -36.19 -6.17
CA LEU A 8 18.65 -35.40 -4.97
C LEU A 8 18.71 -33.89 -5.26
N LEU A 9 18.94 -33.48 -6.53
CA LEU A 9 18.97 -32.07 -6.92
C LEU A 9 17.58 -31.50 -7.28
N SER A 10 16.53 -32.34 -7.27
CA SER A 10 15.15 -31.95 -7.59
C SER A 10 14.25 -31.76 -6.38
N ARG A 11 14.78 -31.79 -5.16
CA ARG A 11 14.06 -31.22 -4.00
C ARG A 11 14.36 -29.72 -3.94
N LYS A 12 13.76 -28.92 -4.83
CA LYS A 12 13.33 -27.60 -4.45
C LYS A 12 12.41 -27.81 -3.23
N ASN A 13 12.86 -27.38 -2.07
CA ASN A 13 11.95 -27.20 -0.93
C ASN A 13 10.82 -26.32 -1.47
N ASP A 14 9.61 -26.87 -1.57
CA ASP A 14 8.37 -26.14 -1.86
C ASP A 14 7.97 -25.33 -0.60
N VAL A 15 8.89 -24.55 -0.06
CA VAL A 15 8.52 -23.45 0.84
C VAL A 15 7.98 -22.39 -0.09
N PRO A 16 6.69 -22.01 0.00
CA PRO A 16 6.13 -20.94 -0.80
C PRO A 16 7.02 -19.71 -0.67
N SER A 17 7.34 -19.06 -1.78
CA SER A 17 8.12 -17.82 -1.72
C SER A 17 7.33 -16.80 -0.92
N PRO A 18 7.97 -16.12 0.07
CA PRO A 18 7.29 -15.12 0.88
C PRO A 18 6.58 -14.06 0.03
N THR A 19 5.39 -13.68 0.45
CA THR A 19 4.55 -12.69 -0.22
C THR A 19 4.60 -11.36 0.53
N VAL A 20 4.67 -10.26 -0.18
CA VAL A 20 4.45 -8.93 0.38
C VAL A 20 2.97 -8.57 0.22
N ILE A 21 2.25 -8.46 1.33
CA ILE A 21 0.82 -8.11 1.38
C ILE A 21 0.69 -6.68 1.89
N SER A 22 0.22 -5.77 1.05
CA SER A 22 0.06 -4.36 1.44
C SER A 22 -1.38 -4.06 1.84
N LEU A 23 -1.55 -3.57 3.07
CA LEU A 23 -2.79 -3.01 3.62
C LEU A 23 -2.89 -1.49 3.38
N GLY A 24 -1.91 -0.93 2.66
CA GLY A 24 -1.84 0.50 2.44
C GLY A 24 -2.72 0.97 1.28
N GLN A 25 -3.09 2.23 1.33
CA GLN A 25 -3.87 2.89 0.28
C GLN A 25 -3.09 3.04 -1.02
N VAL A 26 -3.81 3.04 -2.14
CA VAL A 26 -3.32 3.41 -3.48
C VAL A 26 -4.23 4.47 -4.09
N TRP A 27 -3.63 5.44 -4.76
CA TRP A 27 -4.31 6.54 -5.45
C TRP A 27 -3.55 6.93 -6.71
N VAL A 28 -4.11 7.85 -7.50
CA VAL A 28 -3.43 8.39 -8.68
C VAL A 28 -2.77 9.72 -8.33
N ASP A 29 -1.46 9.87 -8.56
CA ASP A 29 -0.75 11.15 -8.55
C ASP A 29 -0.78 11.76 -9.95
N ILE A 30 -1.30 12.97 -10.10
CA ILE A 30 -1.21 13.78 -11.31
C ILE A 30 -0.11 14.80 -11.08
N MET A 31 1.09 14.50 -11.55
CA MET A 31 2.23 15.43 -11.45
C MET A 31 2.16 16.45 -12.56
N MET A 32 2.25 17.73 -12.21
CA MET A 32 2.23 18.85 -13.13
C MET A 32 3.44 19.74 -12.83
N ASP A 33 4.34 19.85 -13.80
CA ASP A 33 5.46 20.81 -13.74
C ASP A 33 4.99 22.16 -14.22
N ILE A 34 5.06 23.18 -13.37
CA ILE A 34 4.62 24.55 -13.62
C ILE A 34 5.74 25.53 -13.28
N ASP A 35 5.75 26.69 -13.91
CA ASP A 35 6.78 27.72 -13.63
C ASP A 35 6.60 28.32 -12.23
N ALA A 36 5.35 28.54 -11.83
CA ALA A 36 5.00 29.03 -10.48
C ALA A 36 3.54 28.71 -10.16
N ILE A 37 3.23 28.55 -8.87
CA ILE A 37 1.85 28.44 -8.39
C ILE A 37 1.14 29.78 -8.65
N PRO A 38 0.01 29.78 -9.39
CA PRO A 38 -0.70 31.03 -9.67
C PRO A 38 -1.31 31.65 -8.41
N GLN A 39 -1.36 32.97 -8.37
CA GLN A 39 -2.09 33.66 -7.31
C GLN A 39 -3.61 33.38 -7.42
N PRO A 40 -4.38 33.59 -6.33
CA PRO A 40 -5.83 33.38 -6.36
C PRO A 40 -6.49 34.16 -7.54
N GLY A 41 -7.29 33.43 -8.34
CA GLY A 41 -7.89 33.96 -9.58
C GLY A 41 -6.96 33.97 -10.79
N GLY A 42 -5.69 33.59 -10.63
CA GLY A 42 -4.73 33.50 -11.72
C GLY A 42 -4.83 32.17 -12.50
N PHE A 43 -3.96 32.01 -13.49
CA PHE A 43 -3.90 30.92 -14.42
C PHE A 43 -2.45 30.47 -14.62
N ALA A 44 -2.21 29.18 -14.69
CA ALA A 44 -0.92 28.59 -15.08
C ALA A 44 -1.13 27.45 -16.07
N VAL A 45 -0.21 27.29 -17.00
CA VAL A 45 -0.14 26.12 -17.91
C VAL A 45 0.99 25.23 -17.42
N ALA A 46 0.72 23.94 -17.32
CA ALA A 46 1.76 22.97 -16.99
C ALA A 46 2.66 22.72 -18.22
N ASN A 47 3.97 22.77 -18.01
CA ASN A 47 4.99 22.42 -19.01
C ASN A 47 5.01 20.93 -19.29
N HIS A 48 4.73 20.13 -18.24
CA HIS A 48 4.63 18.68 -18.31
C HIS A 48 3.54 18.16 -17.37
N THR A 49 2.83 17.12 -17.79
CA THR A 49 1.84 16.44 -16.95
C THR A 49 1.99 14.94 -17.07
N MET A 50 2.09 14.25 -15.93
CA MET A 50 2.23 12.79 -15.88
C MET A 50 1.35 12.21 -14.79
N PRO A 51 0.35 11.39 -15.15
CA PRO A 51 -0.35 10.55 -14.17
C PRO A 51 0.50 9.35 -13.78
N SER A 52 0.53 9.01 -12.50
CA SER A 52 1.18 7.81 -11.99
C SER A 52 0.43 7.27 -10.77
N VAL A 53 0.55 5.96 -10.51
CA VAL A 53 -0.04 5.39 -9.30
C VAL A 53 0.92 5.61 -8.13
N GLY A 54 0.37 6.14 -7.04
CA GLY A 54 1.07 6.52 -5.82
C GLY A 54 0.69 5.68 -4.60
N GLY A 55 1.02 6.20 -3.43
CA GLY A 55 0.78 5.51 -2.16
C GLY A 55 1.59 4.23 -2.04
N SER A 56 0.98 3.24 -1.44
CA SER A 56 1.59 1.92 -1.19
C SER A 56 1.91 1.13 -2.46
N PHE A 57 1.39 1.56 -3.62
CA PHE A 57 1.78 0.97 -4.91
C PHE A 57 3.29 0.97 -5.11
N ARG A 58 3.99 2.03 -4.68
CA ARG A 58 5.45 2.15 -4.87
C ARG A 58 6.23 1.08 -4.11
N VAL A 59 5.78 0.71 -2.92
CA VAL A 59 6.37 -0.38 -2.11
C VAL A 59 6.15 -1.71 -2.81
N MET A 60 4.91 -1.97 -3.23
CA MET A 60 4.53 -3.19 -3.94
C MET A 60 5.27 -3.33 -5.27
N GLN A 61 5.39 -2.25 -6.05
CA GLN A 61 6.14 -2.23 -7.29
C GLN A 61 7.63 -2.54 -7.07
N ALA A 62 8.23 -1.98 -6.01
CA ALA A 62 9.62 -2.28 -5.68
C ALA A 62 9.82 -3.75 -5.30
N ALA A 63 8.92 -4.31 -4.49
CA ALA A 63 8.94 -5.72 -4.10
C ALA A 63 8.77 -6.65 -5.32
N SER A 64 7.80 -6.36 -6.19
CA SER A 64 7.58 -7.14 -7.42
C SER A 64 8.80 -7.11 -8.34
N ARG A 65 9.46 -5.95 -8.49
CA ARG A 65 10.67 -5.81 -9.34
C ARG A 65 11.87 -6.63 -8.87
N ILE A 66 11.96 -6.93 -7.58
CA ILE A 66 12.99 -7.83 -7.04
C ILE A 66 12.54 -9.29 -7.01
N GLY A 67 11.37 -9.60 -7.58
CA GLY A 67 10.86 -10.96 -7.74
C GLY A 67 10.00 -11.49 -6.60
N ALA A 68 9.60 -10.65 -5.62
CA ALA A 68 8.68 -11.07 -4.57
C ALA A 68 7.25 -11.17 -5.12
N ALA A 69 6.50 -12.20 -4.71
CA ALA A 69 5.05 -12.23 -4.87
C ALA A 69 4.44 -11.04 -4.10
N THR A 70 3.45 -10.37 -4.68
CA THR A 70 2.94 -9.13 -4.09
C THR A 70 1.44 -9.04 -4.22
N LYS A 71 0.77 -8.69 -3.11
CA LYS A 71 -0.70 -8.56 -3.02
C LYS A 71 -1.09 -7.19 -2.46
N HIS A 72 -2.15 -6.63 -3.03
CA HIS A 72 -2.80 -5.40 -2.53
C HIS A 72 -4.13 -5.76 -1.89
N ALA A 73 -4.29 -5.47 -0.60
CA ALA A 73 -5.50 -5.77 0.17
C ALA A 73 -6.35 -4.52 0.48
N GLY A 74 -5.89 -3.32 0.13
CA GLY A 74 -6.65 -2.09 0.32
C GLY A 74 -7.86 -2.00 -0.61
N VAL A 75 -8.75 -1.04 -0.34
CA VAL A 75 -9.96 -0.82 -1.14
C VAL A 75 -9.62 -0.14 -2.45
N ILE A 76 -10.24 -0.58 -3.55
CA ILE A 76 -10.19 0.10 -4.87
C ILE A 76 -11.61 0.46 -5.30
N GLY A 77 -11.77 1.64 -5.88
CA GLY A 77 -13.04 2.12 -6.39
C GLY A 77 -13.42 1.56 -7.77
N ASN A 78 -14.40 2.21 -8.38
CA ASN A 78 -14.90 1.87 -9.72
C ASN A 78 -15.08 3.16 -10.54
N GLY A 79 -14.07 3.49 -11.35
CA GLY A 79 -14.07 4.68 -12.20
C GLY A 79 -12.75 4.84 -12.94
N PRO A 80 -12.51 6.00 -13.57
CA PRO A 80 -11.30 6.27 -14.34
C PRO A 80 -10.00 6.11 -13.53
N TRP A 81 -9.95 6.61 -12.30
CA TRP A 81 -8.76 6.49 -11.45
C TRP A 81 -8.53 5.07 -10.98
N ALA A 82 -9.60 4.38 -10.56
CA ALA A 82 -9.55 2.96 -10.22
C ALA A 82 -9.07 2.10 -11.39
N SER A 83 -9.47 2.42 -12.61
CA SER A 83 -9.02 1.72 -13.84
C SER A 83 -7.52 1.89 -14.07
N LEU A 84 -6.97 3.09 -13.84
CA LEU A 84 -5.52 3.33 -13.89
C LEU A 84 -4.77 2.53 -12.82
N ILE A 85 -5.32 2.49 -11.60
CA ILE A 85 -4.74 1.71 -10.50
C ILE A 85 -4.71 0.22 -10.85
N ARG A 86 -5.84 -0.36 -11.29
CA ARG A 86 -5.91 -1.79 -11.67
C ARG A 86 -4.95 -2.12 -12.79
N LYS A 87 -4.87 -1.24 -13.80
CA LYS A 87 -3.89 -1.42 -14.88
C LYS A 87 -2.46 -1.44 -14.34
N ALA A 88 -2.10 -0.52 -13.47
CA ALA A 88 -0.75 -0.46 -12.90
C ALA A 88 -0.42 -1.68 -12.02
N LEU A 89 -1.37 -2.16 -11.21
CA LEU A 89 -1.21 -3.39 -10.43
C LEU A 89 -0.96 -4.58 -11.36
N ASN A 90 -1.80 -4.75 -12.37
CA ASN A 90 -1.70 -5.85 -13.33
C ASN A 90 -0.39 -5.82 -14.13
N ASP A 91 0.02 -4.65 -14.63
CA ASP A 91 1.28 -4.45 -15.38
C ASP A 91 2.53 -4.80 -14.54
N ASN A 92 2.42 -4.77 -13.22
CA ASN A 92 3.50 -5.12 -12.28
C ASN A 92 3.31 -6.50 -11.62
N GLY A 93 2.33 -7.30 -12.05
CA GLY A 93 2.07 -8.62 -11.48
C GLY A 93 1.63 -8.59 -10.01
N ILE A 94 1.01 -7.49 -9.57
CA ILE A 94 0.49 -7.32 -8.21
C ILE A 94 -0.96 -7.78 -8.19
N GLU A 95 -1.25 -8.81 -7.40
CA GLU A 95 -2.61 -9.33 -7.23
C GLU A 95 -3.43 -8.39 -6.33
N HIS A 96 -4.64 -8.01 -6.78
CA HIS A 96 -5.60 -7.31 -5.91
C HIS A 96 -6.51 -8.33 -5.24
N ILE A 97 -6.47 -8.39 -3.91
CA ILE A 97 -7.26 -9.30 -3.07
C ILE A 97 -8.26 -8.55 -2.18
N GLY A 98 -8.17 -7.21 -2.15
CA GLY A 98 -9.01 -6.35 -1.30
C GLY A 98 -10.41 -6.15 -1.83
N GLN A 99 -11.17 -5.31 -1.14
CA GLN A 99 -12.55 -5.00 -1.48
C GLN A 99 -12.63 -4.01 -2.66
N ASP A 100 -13.63 -4.20 -3.52
CA ASP A 100 -14.02 -3.27 -4.57
C ASP A 100 -15.23 -2.43 -4.13
N ARG A 101 -15.15 -1.10 -4.27
CA ARG A 101 -16.26 -0.18 -4.09
C ARG A 101 -16.82 0.22 -5.46
N ILE A 102 -18.06 -0.18 -5.72
CA ILE A 102 -18.73 0.08 -7.02
C ILE A 102 -19.38 1.46 -7.10
N ASP A 103 -19.62 2.10 -5.97
CA ASP A 103 -20.36 3.36 -5.79
C ASP A 103 -19.45 4.60 -5.71
N ALA A 104 -18.13 4.42 -5.72
CA ALA A 104 -17.15 5.49 -5.67
C ALA A 104 -15.93 5.19 -6.53
N ASP A 105 -15.28 6.21 -7.09
CA ASP A 105 -13.96 6.06 -7.71
C ASP A 105 -12.86 6.11 -6.64
N SER A 106 -11.67 5.67 -7.00
CA SER A 106 -10.47 5.90 -6.19
C SER A 106 -10.06 7.37 -6.19
N GLY A 107 -9.38 7.79 -5.15
CA GLY A 107 -8.89 9.15 -5.01
C GLY A 107 -7.73 9.49 -5.95
N PHE A 108 -7.44 10.77 -6.05
CA PHE A 108 -6.27 11.26 -6.76
C PHE A 108 -5.63 12.44 -6.01
N ARG A 109 -4.40 12.73 -6.34
CA ARG A 109 -3.66 13.85 -5.80
C ARG A 109 -2.99 14.64 -6.91
N LEU A 110 -3.26 15.94 -6.97
CA LEU A 110 -2.46 16.86 -7.77
C LEU A 110 -1.13 17.13 -7.06
N VAL A 111 -0.05 17.03 -7.81
CA VAL A 111 1.29 17.37 -7.35
C VAL A 111 1.80 18.50 -8.25
N LEU A 112 1.64 19.73 -7.79
CA LEU A 112 2.16 20.89 -8.46
C LEU A 112 3.63 21.04 -8.11
N ASN A 113 4.50 20.92 -9.09
CA ASN A 113 5.94 20.97 -8.95
C ASN A 113 6.43 22.26 -9.62
N ASP A 114 6.78 23.26 -8.83
CA ASP A 114 7.52 24.44 -9.29
C ASP A 114 9.05 24.21 -9.08
N SER A 115 9.87 25.13 -9.50
CA SER A 115 11.33 24.99 -9.41
C SER A 115 11.86 24.87 -7.98
N GLU A 116 11.09 25.24 -6.97
CA GLU A 116 11.53 25.33 -5.57
C GLU A 116 10.89 24.26 -4.68
N ARG A 117 9.62 23.89 -4.95
CA ARG A 117 8.84 23.08 -4.04
C ARG A 117 7.72 22.27 -4.74
N LYS A 118 7.18 21.33 -3.98
CA LYS A 118 5.99 20.58 -4.37
C LYS A 118 4.80 20.99 -3.50
N THR A 119 3.69 21.27 -4.15
CA THR A 119 2.41 21.54 -3.49
C THR A 119 1.43 20.43 -3.82
N PHE A 120 0.69 19.98 -2.82
CA PHE A 120 -0.21 18.85 -2.96
C PHE A 120 -1.65 19.28 -2.71
N VAL A 121 -2.56 18.81 -3.59
CA VAL A 121 -4.00 18.91 -3.39
C VAL A 121 -4.56 17.50 -3.59
N ALA A 122 -5.18 16.93 -2.56
CA ALA A 122 -5.66 15.55 -2.59
C ALA A 122 -7.19 15.48 -2.51
N THR A 123 -7.75 14.47 -3.16
CA THR A 123 -9.10 14.00 -2.92
C THR A 123 -9.02 12.58 -2.37
N TYR A 124 -9.85 12.29 -1.39
CA TYR A 124 -10.03 10.92 -0.91
C TYR A 124 -11.17 10.28 -1.69
N GLY A 125 -10.98 9.02 -2.06
CA GLY A 125 -11.96 8.20 -2.77
C GLY A 125 -12.26 6.91 -2.01
N ALA A 126 -12.55 5.86 -2.75
CA ALA A 126 -12.88 4.55 -2.20
C ALA A 126 -11.80 3.98 -1.27
N GLU A 127 -10.51 4.28 -1.51
CA GLU A 127 -9.38 3.80 -0.71
C GLU A 127 -9.43 4.25 0.75
N SER A 128 -10.16 5.33 1.05
CA SER A 128 -10.36 5.85 2.41
C SER A 128 -11.65 5.36 3.09
N GLN A 129 -12.46 4.56 2.38
CA GLN A 129 -13.80 4.17 2.82
C GLN A 129 -13.89 2.70 3.25
N GLY A 130 -12.83 2.20 3.86
CA GLY A 130 -12.83 0.87 4.46
C GLY A 130 -13.71 0.77 5.71
N ASN A 131 -13.72 -0.42 6.31
CA ASN A 131 -14.42 -0.73 7.55
C ASN A 131 -13.66 -1.82 8.32
N GLU A 132 -14.22 -2.31 9.41
CA GLU A 132 -13.63 -3.37 10.24
C GLU A 132 -13.33 -4.67 9.49
N ASN A 133 -14.07 -4.98 8.42
CA ASN A 133 -13.91 -6.19 7.62
C ASN A 133 -13.00 -6.00 6.38
N THR A 134 -12.41 -4.81 6.22
CA THR A 134 -11.63 -4.46 5.01
C THR A 134 -10.49 -5.45 4.73
N PHE A 135 -9.86 -5.96 5.77
CA PHE A 135 -8.71 -6.85 5.65
C PHE A 135 -9.01 -8.30 6.05
N ASP A 136 -10.28 -8.72 6.02
CA ASP A 136 -10.66 -10.12 6.31
C ASP A 136 -10.07 -11.14 5.32
N CYS A 137 -9.77 -10.68 4.11
CA CYS A 137 -9.11 -11.48 3.07
C CYS A 137 -7.61 -11.72 3.32
N VAL A 138 -7.02 -11.11 4.36
CA VAL A 138 -5.57 -11.17 4.61
C VAL A 138 -5.27 -12.28 5.61
N GLU A 139 -4.65 -13.34 5.10
CA GLU A 139 -4.18 -14.51 5.87
C GLU A 139 -2.69 -14.71 5.57
N PRO A 140 -1.78 -14.04 6.31
CA PRO A 140 -0.35 -14.19 6.09
C PRO A 140 0.14 -15.57 6.45
N GLY A 141 1.01 -16.15 5.62
CA GLY A 141 1.71 -17.39 5.89
C GLY A 141 3.13 -17.20 6.40
N GLU A 142 3.82 -18.31 6.65
CA GLU A 142 5.21 -18.33 7.12
C GLU A 142 6.13 -17.55 6.18
N GLY A 143 6.85 -16.58 6.74
CA GLY A 143 7.81 -15.73 6.03
C GLY A 143 7.20 -14.55 5.27
N ASP A 144 5.88 -14.42 5.21
CA ASP A 144 5.22 -13.29 4.56
C ASP A 144 5.56 -11.95 5.23
N VAL A 145 5.37 -10.88 4.48
CA VAL A 145 5.56 -9.50 4.96
C VAL A 145 4.27 -8.71 4.78
N VAL A 146 3.67 -8.30 5.88
CA VAL A 146 2.50 -7.41 5.88
C VAL A 146 2.96 -5.96 5.98
N HIS A 147 2.67 -5.17 4.96
CA HIS A 147 3.01 -3.75 4.92
C HIS A 147 1.80 -2.89 5.31
N ILE A 148 1.98 -2.04 6.33
CA ILE A 148 1.00 -1.07 6.81
C ILE A 148 1.54 0.34 6.54
N SER A 149 0.71 1.21 5.96
CA SER A 149 1.01 2.64 5.80
C SER A 149 0.19 3.45 6.79
N ALA A 150 0.81 4.46 7.43
CA ALA A 150 0.12 5.32 8.37
C ALA A 150 -1.08 6.08 7.76
N ASN A 151 -1.11 6.28 6.44
CA ASN A 151 -2.28 6.87 5.80
C ASN A 151 -3.55 6.02 5.99
N THR A 152 -3.42 4.69 5.99
CA THR A 152 -4.53 3.76 6.24
C THR A 152 -5.02 3.81 7.69
N LEU A 153 -4.17 4.26 8.62
CA LEU A 153 -4.49 4.37 10.05
C LEU A 153 -5.29 5.62 10.42
N MET A 154 -5.54 6.53 9.47
CA MET A 154 -6.19 7.82 9.71
C MET A 154 -7.61 7.91 9.14
N ASP A 155 -8.07 6.91 8.43
CA ASP A 155 -9.38 6.88 7.79
C ASP A 155 -10.25 5.72 8.29
N HIS A 156 -11.35 5.46 7.60
CA HIS A 156 -12.27 4.37 7.98
C HIS A 156 -11.64 2.97 7.94
N SER A 157 -10.54 2.78 7.20
CA SER A 157 -9.81 1.50 7.16
C SER A 157 -9.00 1.25 8.45
N ALA A 158 -8.84 2.25 9.31
CA ALA A 158 -8.16 2.10 10.60
C ALA A 158 -8.81 1.01 11.46
N SER A 159 -10.14 0.94 11.48
CA SER A 159 -10.87 -0.15 12.17
C SER A 159 -10.56 -1.54 11.60
N GLY A 160 -10.32 -1.63 10.30
CA GLY A 160 -9.89 -2.88 9.67
C GLY A 160 -8.46 -3.27 10.03
N ILE A 161 -7.55 -2.29 10.20
CA ILE A 161 -6.19 -2.56 10.72
C ILE A 161 -6.28 -3.05 12.15
N ASP A 162 -7.05 -2.38 13.00
CA ASP A 162 -7.29 -2.78 14.38
C ASP A 162 -7.80 -4.24 14.46
N ALA A 163 -8.84 -4.57 13.71
CA ALA A 163 -9.38 -5.92 13.63
C ALA A 163 -8.33 -6.94 13.12
N PHE A 164 -7.51 -6.57 12.12
CA PHE A 164 -6.43 -7.42 11.62
C PHE A 164 -5.38 -7.69 12.70
N LEU A 165 -4.92 -6.67 13.42
CA LEU A 165 -3.91 -6.81 14.47
C LEU A 165 -4.40 -7.73 15.60
N HIS A 166 -5.65 -7.59 16.02
CA HIS A 166 -6.23 -8.45 17.07
C HIS A 166 -6.46 -9.90 16.62
N ARG A 167 -6.76 -10.12 15.35
CA ARG A 167 -7.03 -11.47 14.83
C ARG A 167 -5.75 -12.27 14.54
N THR A 168 -4.72 -11.61 13.96
CA THR A 168 -3.61 -12.32 13.32
C THR A 168 -2.24 -12.01 13.89
N ALA A 169 -2.08 -10.94 14.64
CA ALA A 169 -0.78 -10.40 15.03
C ALA A 169 -0.59 -10.26 16.55
N SER A 170 -1.45 -10.86 17.35
CA SER A 170 -1.53 -10.65 18.80
C SER A 170 -0.24 -10.97 19.56
N ASP A 171 0.57 -11.90 19.08
CA ASP A 171 1.83 -12.26 19.76
C ASP A 171 3.01 -12.28 18.77
N PRO A 172 3.91 -11.28 18.87
CA PRO A 172 5.08 -11.20 17.99
C PRO A 172 6.08 -12.35 18.17
N THR A 173 6.00 -13.12 19.26
CA THR A 173 6.92 -14.24 19.52
C THR A 173 6.47 -15.54 18.86
N THR A 174 5.17 -15.65 18.54
CA THR A 174 4.58 -16.85 17.89
C THR A 174 4.22 -16.61 16.43
N ARG A 175 4.22 -15.37 16.00
CA ARG A 175 3.94 -14.96 14.62
C ARG A 175 5.07 -15.38 13.69
N ASP A 176 4.75 -16.07 12.61
CA ASP A 176 5.68 -16.58 11.60
C ASP A 176 5.81 -15.69 10.35
N TYR A 177 5.19 -14.50 10.36
CA TYR A 177 5.31 -13.45 9.35
C TYR A 177 5.77 -12.12 9.98
N SER A 178 6.22 -11.18 9.15
CA SER A 178 6.69 -9.87 9.59
C SER A 178 5.66 -8.78 9.31
N ILE A 179 5.57 -7.78 10.20
CA ILE A 179 4.82 -6.54 9.94
C ILE A 179 5.83 -5.42 9.71
N VAL A 180 5.67 -4.68 8.61
CA VAL A 180 6.44 -3.47 8.29
C VAL A 180 5.51 -2.28 8.32
N LEU A 181 5.80 -1.30 9.18
CA LEU A 181 5.05 -0.06 9.28
C LEU A 181 5.83 1.10 8.67
N ASN A 182 5.22 1.76 7.69
CA ASN A 182 5.68 3.05 7.18
C ASN A 182 4.88 4.16 7.86
N PRO A 183 5.48 4.90 8.84
CA PRO A 183 4.72 5.82 9.69
C PRO A 183 4.32 7.11 9.00
N THR A 184 4.89 7.45 7.85
CA THR A 184 4.73 8.74 7.15
C THR A 184 4.86 9.96 8.10
N ASN A 185 4.52 11.16 7.64
CA ASN A 185 4.50 12.36 8.50
C ASN A 185 3.19 12.56 9.27
N THR A 186 2.27 11.61 9.19
CA THR A 186 0.91 11.70 9.72
C THR A 186 0.66 10.82 10.94
N LEU A 187 1.67 10.09 11.41
CA LEU A 187 1.55 9.18 12.55
C LEU A 187 0.98 9.85 13.81
N HIS A 188 1.24 11.14 14.01
CA HIS A 188 0.70 11.93 15.12
C HIS A 188 -0.83 12.14 15.08
N MET A 189 -1.48 11.76 13.97
CA MET A 189 -2.94 11.82 13.80
C MET A 189 -3.62 10.48 14.08
N VAL A 190 -2.85 9.42 14.28
CA VAL A 190 -3.37 8.08 14.62
C VAL A 190 -3.83 8.08 16.08
N SER A 191 -4.93 7.37 16.36
CA SER A 191 -5.44 7.28 17.73
C SER A 191 -4.45 6.59 18.68
N ASP A 192 -4.42 7.01 19.94
CA ASP A 192 -3.54 6.43 20.96
C ASP A 192 -3.74 4.92 21.09
N HIS A 193 -5.00 4.45 21.09
CA HIS A 193 -5.33 3.03 21.13
C HIS A 193 -4.65 2.23 20.03
N LEU A 194 -4.79 2.66 18.78
CA LEU A 194 -4.19 1.95 17.63
C LEU A 194 -2.65 2.05 17.64
N LEU A 195 -2.10 3.14 18.16
CA LEU A 195 -0.64 3.26 18.35
C LEU A 195 -0.13 2.26 19.40
N GLU A 196 -0.86 2.06 20.51
CA GLU A 196 -0.53 1.07 21.52
C GLU A 196 -0.53 -0.35 20.92
N ASP A 197 -1.55 -0.71 20.13
CA ASP A 197 -1.62 -2.00 19.45
C ASP A 197 -0.47 -2.20 18.47
N LEU A 198 -0.15 -1.16 17.68
CA LEU A 198 1.00 -1.20 16.76
C LEU A 198 2.33 -1.39 17.50
N VAL A 199 2.51 -0.80 18.66
CA VAL A 199 3.72 -1.00 19.48
C VAL A 199 3.77 -2.42 20.04
N LEU A 200 2.64 -2.94 20.50
CA LEU A 200 2.54 -4.31 21.05
C LEU A 200 2.92 -5.38 20.03
N VAL A 201 2.54 -5.22 18.76
CA VAL A 201 2.89 -6.17 17.70
C VAL A 201 4.33 -6.04 17.19
N GLN A 202 5.11 -5.12 17.72
CA GLN A 202 6.54 -4.93 17.41
C GLN A 202 6.85 -4.94 15.90
N PRO A 203 6.34 -3.97 15.12
CA PRO A 203 6.59 -3.92 13.68
C PRO A 203 8.03 -3.47 13.38
N ILE A 204 8.49 -3.79 12.19
CA ILE A 204 9.68 -3.18 11.61
C ILE A 204 9.31 -1.77 11.14
N TRP A 205 9.92 -0.75 11.72
CA TRP A 205 9.68 0.64 11.36
C TRP A 205 10.49 1.05 10.13
N SER A 206 9.80 1.47 9.07
CA SER A 206 10.40 1.98 7.84
C SER A 206 10.23 3.51 7.78
N CYS A 207 11.23 4.24 8.27
CA CYS A 207 11.20 5.71 8.40
C CYS A 207 12.16 6.38 7.40
N ASN A 208 11.77 7.55 6.90
CA ASN A 208 12.70 8.48 6.24
C ASN A 208 13.50 9.24 7.31
N ARG A 209 14.66 9.73 6.89
CA ARG A 209 15.47 10.66 7.70
C ARG A 209 14.90 12.07 7.63
#